data_da06dfeb554ea1a8a67f987f2ed5c25e
#
_entry.id   da06dfeb554ea1a8a67f987f2ed5c25e
#
_cell.length_a   1.000
_cell.length_b   1.000
_cell.length_c   1.000
_cell.angle_alpha   90.00
_cell.angle_beta   90.00
_cell.angle_gamma   90.00
#
_symmetry.space_group_name_H-M   'P 1'
#
loop_
_entity.id
_entity.type
_entity.pdbx_description
1 polymer ?
#
loop_
_entity_poly.entity_id
_entity_poly.type
_entity_poly.pdbx_seq_one_letter_code
_entity_poly.pdbx_strand_id
1 'polypeptide(L)'
;MNKNLERLSEEWKEIDSIILYGAGIVSKICQNLFKKVDIKISFVIDRDETKQGKTWNGIPIISYEDAKNKINDQKIVIMTAHTAYNEISRFLCDHGMEEYKDFCAIGQFICEWFWNAKGMNCLYHVDMTITTRCTFRCKNCNMFIPYYKEQRDCTFEELKNNVDLLFSRVDYIVYFALLGGEPTLNPALGDILEYIGETYREKCGRLAYVVNGSIIPSDEIFMIMKKYDIHLLVSDYSKEISYIEKLNALRKKLEEFDILHDIRYSQIWADFGFPTAPVQRNAEQLQEHLRCCHPEWNGLNDGKFYYCNISWSAEKSGHFKLDKEDYIILQDVDANDREACHRIVELSRGTCSFCKVCGGCGSDNTNYVPVGRQL
;
A
#
# COMPACT_ATOMS: atom_id res chain seq x y z
N MET A 1 16.43 -11.08 -12.32
CA MET A 1 15.89 -9.68 -12.37
C MET A 1 14.93 -9.59 -13.56
N ASN A 2 13.82 -8.88 -13.46
CA ASN A 2 12.88 -8.73 -14.57
C ASN A 2 13.47 -7.74 -15.58
N LYS A 3 13.58 -8.09 -16.88
CA LYS A 3 14.15 -7.24 -17.94
C LYS A 3 13.57 -5.81 -17.98
N ASN A 4 12.32 -5.65 -17.57
CA ASN A 4 11.67 -4.34 -17.53
C ASN A 4 12.22 -3.45 -16.41
N LEU A 5 12.65 -4.05 -15.29
CA LEU A 5 13.26 -3.34 -14.17
C LEU A 5 14.70 -2.94 -14.45
N GLU A 6 15.45 -3.81 -15.15
CA GLU A 6 16.79 -3.46 -15.66
C GLU A 6 16.71 -2.23 -16.55
N ARG A 7 15.70 -2.19 -17.44
CA ARG A 7 15.48 -1.05 -18.34
C ARG A 7 15.16 0.24 -17.57
N LEU A 8 14.31 0.19 -16.56
CA LEU A 8 14.02 1.35 -15.71
C LEU A 8 15.29 1.83 -15.00
N SER A 9 16.11 0.91 -14.50
CA SER A 9 17.36 1.25 -13.82
C SER A 9 18.37 1.92 -14.73
N GLU A 10 18.47 1.49 -15.99
CA GLU A 10 19.43 2.05 -16.95
C GLU A 10 18.96 3.39 -17.52
N GLU A 11 17.71 3.48 -17.99
CA GLU A 11 17.21 4.65 -18.72
C GLU A 11 16.82 5.83 -17.82
N TRP A 12 16.58 5.57 -16.52
CA TRP A 12 16.11 6.59 -15.57
C TRP A 12 17.19 7.06 -14.58
N LYS A 13 18.37 6.45 -14.58
CA LYS A 13 19.42 6.74 -13.59
C LYS A 13 19.86 8.21 -13.56
N GLU A 14 20.01 8.82 -14.72
CA GLU A 14 20.59 10.16 -14.90
C GLU A 14 19.52 11.27 -15.00
N ILE A 15 18.23 10.96 -14.73
CA ILE A 15 17.19 11.99 -14.83
C ILE A 15 17.28 13.00 -13.67
N ASP A 16 17.10 14.26 -13.98
CA ASP A 16 17.04 15.38 -13.02
C ASP A 16 15.61 15.93 -12.86
N SER A 17 14.72 15.56 -13.77
CA SER A 17 13.36 16.06 -13.82
C SER A 17 12.36 14.99 -14.30
N ILE A 18 11.14 15.08 -13.77
CA ILE A 18 10.04 14.19 -14.13
C ILE A 18 8.75 14.97 -14.35
N ILE A 19 7.81 14.33 -15.02
CA ILE A 19 6.43 14.75 -15.14
C ILE A 19 5.58 13.82 -14.26
N LEU A 20 4.66 14.35 -13.46
CA LEU A 20 3.70 13.54 -12.74
C LEU A 20 2.41 13.40 -13.55
N TYR A 21 1.84 12.21 -13.63
CA TYR A 21 0.51 11.99 -14.18
C TYR A 21 -0.46 11.63 -13.04
N GLY A 22 -1.25 12.61 -12.62
CA GLY A 22 -2.22 12.54 -11.52
C GLY A 22 -1.90 13.51 -10.38
N ALA A 23 -2.78 14.48 -10.13
CA ALA A 23 -2.73 15.44 -9.02
C ALA A 23 -3.69 15.00 -7.88
N GLY A 24 -3.66 13.70 -7.54
CA GLY A 24 -4.53 13.09 -6.54
C GLY A 24 -3.87 12.90 -5.18
N ILE A 25 -4.43 11.96 -4.42
CA ILE A 25 -3.97 11.62 -3.07
C ILE A 25 -2.54 11.05 -3.07
N VAL A 26 -2.21 10.22 -4.07
CA VAL A 26 -0.88 9.60 -4.18
C VAL A 26 0.21 10.67 -4.32
N SER A 27 -0.01 11.69 -5.16
CA SER A 27 0.92 12.81 -5.32
C SER A 27 1.14 13.58 -4.02
N LYS A 28 0.07 13.78 -3.22
CA LYS A 28 0.16 14.43 -1.91
C LYS A 28 1.00 13.61 -0.92
N ILE A 29 0.80 12.29 -0.89
CA ILE A 29 1.53 11.38 0.02
C ILE A 29 3.03 11.35 -0.34
N CYS A 30 3.37 11.35 -1.63
CA CYS A 30 4.76 11.30 -2.10
C CYS A 30 5.49 12.65 -2.02
N GLN A 31 4.79 13.75 -1.76
CA GLN A 31 5.36 15.10 -1.78
C GLN A 31 6.63 15.26 -0.93
N ASN A 32 6.61 14.74 0.29
CA ASN A 32 7.74 14.87 1.21
C ASN A 32 8.94 14.04 0.75
N LEU A 33 8.70 12.89 0.12
CA LEU A 33 9.75 12.06 -0.44
C LEU A 33 10.44 12.75 -1.62
N PHE A 34 9.69 13.36 -2.54
CA PHE A 34 10.26 14.12 -3.66
C PHE A 34 11.12 15.30 -3.20
N LYS A 35 10.72 15.99 -2.13
CA LYS A 35 11.52 17.07 -1.54
C LYS A 35 12.86 16.59 -0.97
N LYS A 36 12.92 15.34 -0.47
CA LYS A 36 14.15 14.76 0.12
C LYS A 36 15.22 14.44 -0.94
N VAL A 37 14.85 14.25 -2.19
CA VAL A 37 15.79 13.78 -3.25
C VAL A 37 16.10 14.83 -4.31
N ASP A 38 15.57 16.03 -4.18
CA ASP A 38 15.83 17.16 -5.08
C ASP A 38 15.61 16.83 -6.57
N ILE A 39 14.53 16.07 -6.85
CA ILE A 39 14.09 15.83 -8.23
C ILE A 39 13.11 16.92 -8.67
N LYS A 40 13.38 17.55 -9.80
CA LYS A 40 12.51 18.59 -10.34
C LYS A 40 11.24 17.97 -10.93
N ILE A 41 10.08 18.52 -10.58
CA ILE A 41 8.81 18.19 -11.23
C ILE A 41 8.48 19.33 -12.20
N SER A 42 8.47 19.03 -13.50
CA SER A 42 8.29 20.04 -14.55
C SER A 42 6.85 20.54 -14.62
N PHE A 43 5.89 19.65 -14.60
CA PHE A 43 4.46 19.91 -14.52
C PHE A 43 3.72 18.65 -14.12
N VAL A 44 2.43 18.79 -13.84
CA VAL A 44 1.54 17.68 -13.51
C VAL A 44 0.47 17.56 -14.59
N ILE A 45 0.24 16.36 -15.09
CA ILE A 45 -0.86 16.04 -16.00
C ILE A 45 -2.02 15.50 -15.16
N ASP A 46 -3.24 16.02 -15.34
CA ASP A 46 -4.44 15.42 -14.75
C ASP A 46 -5.60 15.49 -15.73
N ARG A 47 -6.39 14.41 -15.78
CA ARG A 47 -7.59 14.32 -16.66
C ARG A 47 -8.79 15.09 -16.09
N ASP A 48 -8.78 15.38 -14.81
CA ASP A 48 -9.83 16.13 -14.13
C ASP A 48 -9.76 17.63 -14.51
N GLU A 49 -10.67 18.05 -15.38
CA GLU A 49 -10.75 19.44 -15.86
C GLU A 49 -10.87 20.45 -14.72
N THR A 50 -11.44 20.05 -13.58
CA THR A 50 -11.59 20.94 -12.41
C THR A 50 -10.26 21.27 -11.74
N LYS A 51 -9.21 20.49 -12.00
CA LYS A 51 -7.85 20.70 -11.50
C LYS A 51 -6.96 21.41 -12.50
N GLN A 52 -7.24 21.29 -13.80
CA GLN A 52 -6.47 21.93 -14.85
C GLN A 52 -6.47 23.46 -14.68
N GLY A 53 -5.34 24.08 -15.00
CA GLY A 53 -5.12 25.51 -14.78
C GLY A 53 -4.84 25.91 -13.32
N LYS A 54 -4.89 24.96 -12.37
CA LYS A 54 -4.46 25.14 -10.97
C LYS A 54 -3.02 24.68 -10.79
N THR A 55 -2.55 24.69 -9.56
CA THR A 55 -1.21 24.23 -9.22
C THR A 55 -1.25 23.11 -8.17
N TRP A 56 -0.28 22.22 -8.24
CA TRP A 56 0.08 21.26 -7.21
C TRP A 56 1.43 21.71 -6.61
N ASN A 57 1.44 22.19 -5.37
CA ASN A 57 2.62 22.76 -4.72
C ASN A 57 3.34 23.85 -5.55
N GLY A 58 2.58 24.72 -6.22
CA GLY A 58 3.13 25.75 -7.11
C GLY A 58 3.48 25.27 -8.52
N ILE A 59 3.39 23.96 -8.79
CA ILE A 59 3.67 23.34 -10.10
C ILE A 59 2.38 23.28 -10.91
N PRO A 60 2.37 23.72 -12.18
CA PRO A 60 1.15 23.80 -12.98
C PRO A 60 0.54 22.41 -13.24
N ILE A 61 -0.79 22.32 -13.16
CA ILE A 61 -1.57 21.15 -13.57
C ILE A 61 -2.17 21.46 -14.94
N ILE A 62 -1.88 20.63 -15.93
CA ILE A 62 -2.32 20.82 -17.33
C ILE A 62 -2.98 19.56 -17.88
N SER A 63 -3.71 19.70 -18.99
CA SER A 63 -4.24 18.57 -19.73
C SER A 63 -3.13 17.79 -20.46
N TYR A 64 -3.39 16.54 -20.88
CA TYR A 64 -2.45 15.82 -21.74
C TYR A 64 -2.26 16.52 -23.08
N GLU A 65 -3.31 17.09 -23.67
CA GLU A 65 -3.24 17.83 -24.93
C GLU A 65 -2.30 19.03 -24.86
N ASP A 66 -2.29 19.76 -23.75
CA ASP A 66 -1.36 20.87 -23.52
C ASP A 66 0.06 20.39 -23.18
N ALA A 67 0.18 19.17 -22.67
CA ALA A 67 1.43 18.56 -22.25
C ALA A 67 2.19 17.90 -23.42
N LYS A 68 1.51 17.26 -24.38
CA LYS A 68 2.10 16.36 -25.37
C LYS A 68 3.29 16.94 -26.15
N ASN A 69 3.26 18.23 -26.46
CA ASN A 69 4.36 18.93 -27.13
C ASN A 69 5.44 19.47 -26.18
N LYS A 70 5.29 19.26 -24.86
CA LYS A 70 6.22 19.71 -23.80
C LYS A 70 6.90 18.55 -23.10
N ILE A 71 6.44 17.32 -23.33
CA ILE A 71 6.99 16.10 -22.70
C ILE A 71 8.44 15.93 -23.12
N ASN A 72 8.75 16.11 -24.42
CA ASN A 72 10.07 15.85 -24.99
C ASN A 72 10.58 14.46 -24.52
N ASP A 73 11.84 14.39 -24.06
CA ASP A 73 12.45 13.16 -23.53
C ASP A 73 12.24 12.96 -22.01
N GLN A 74 11.38 13.77 -21.36
CA GLN A 74 11.15 13.66 -19.94
C GLN A 74 10.31 12.43 -19.60
N LYS A 75 10.61 11.83 -18.46
CA LYS A 75 9.95 10.63 -17.95
C LYS A 75 8.67 10.97 -17.19
N ILE A 76 7.64 10.14 -17.36
CA ILE A 76 6.34 10.31 -16.71
C ILE A 76 6.20 9.30 -15.57
N VAL A 77 5.93 9.77 -14.36
CA VAL A 77 5.57 8.93 -13.22
C VAL A 77 4.06 8.99 -13.00
N ILE A 78 3.39 7.84 -13.14
CA ILE A 78 1.93 7.75 -12.97
C ILE A 78 1.60 7.65 -11.50
N MET A 79 0.92 8.69 -10.98
CA MET A 79 0.63 8.93 -9.56
C MET A 79 -0.78 8.49 -9.18
N THR A 80 -1.16 7.25 -9.47
CA THR A 80 -2.51 6.75 -9.25
C THR A 80 -2.52 5.36 -8.64
N ALA A 81 -3.68 4.96 -8.09
CA ALA A 81 -3.92 3.59 -7.69
C ALA A 81 -4.05 2.67 -8.92
N HIS A 82 -3.87 1.37 -8.71
CA HIS A 82 -3.71 0.35 -9.74
C HIS A 82 -4.77 0.36 -10.87
N THR A 83 -6.06 0.53 -10.55
CA THR A 83 -7.12 0.55 -11.58
C THR A 83 -6.96 1.70 -12.57
N ALA A 84 -6.68 2.91 -12.08
CA ALA A 84 -6.46 4.06 -12.92
C ALA A 84 -5.10 3.99 -13.66
N TYR A 85 -4.11 3.30 -13.09
CA TYR A 85 -2.83 3.05 -13.74
C TYR A 85 -3.01 2.34 -15.09
N ASN A 86 -3.77 1.25 -15.13
CA ASN A 86 -3.98 0.47 -16.34
C ASN A 86 -4.64 1.28 -17.48
N GLU A 87 -5.56 2.18 -17.13
CA GLU A 87 -6.19 3.07 -18.12
C GLU A 87 -5.18 4.09 -18.68
N ILE A 88 -4.40 4.72 -17.78
CA ILE A 88 -3.41 5.74 -18.18
C ILE A 88 -2.26 5.10 -18.94
N SER A 89 -1.76 3.95 -18.50
CA SER A 89 -0.70 3.20 -19.18
C SER A 89 -1.12 2.84 -20.62
N ARG A 90 -2.32 2.28 -20.79
CA ARG A 90 -2.87 2.00 -22.13
C ARG A 90 -2.97 3.26 -22.99
N PHE A 91 -3.52 4.34 -22.41
CA PHE A 91 -3.61 5.62 -23.11
C PHE A 91 -2.24 6.14 -23.58
N LEU A 92 -1.21 6.07 -22.75
CA LEU A 92 0.14 6.50 -23.13
C LEU A 92 0.75 5.59 -24.21
N CYS A 93 0.54 4.28 -24.11
CA CYS A 93 0.97 3.33 -25.16
C CYS A 93 0.30 3.61 -26.51
N ASP A 94 -1.00 3.90 -26.52
CA ASP A 94 -1.75 4.26 -27.74
C ASP A 94 -1.23 5.57 -28.36
N HIS A 95 -0.52 6.40 -27.57
CA HIS A 95 0.17 7.62 -28.02
C HIS A 95 1.66 7.41 -28.32
N GLY A 96 2.10 6.16 -28.44
CA GLY A 96 3.45 5.80 -28.87
C GLY A 96 4.52 5.78 -27.77
N MET A 97 4.13 5.85 -26.50
CA MET A 97 5.06 5.74 -25.37
C MET A 97 5.23 4.29 -24.94
N GLU A 98 6.38 3.96 -24.40
CA GLU A 98 6.72 2.63 -23.91
C GLU A 98 6.84 2.62 -22.38
N GLU A 99 6.15 1.68 -21.72
CA GLU A 99 6.28 1.44 -20.29
C GLU A 99 7.73 1.06 -19.93
N TYR A 100 8.21 1.51 -18.78
CA TYR A 100 9.58 1.41 -18.25
C TYR A 100 10.65 2.21 -19.03
N LYS A 101 10.35 2.69 -20.20
CA LYS A 101 11.20 3.61 -20.95
C LYS A 101 10.75 5.05 -20.75
N ASP A 102 9.51 5.36 -21.13
CA ASP A 102 8.99 6.71 -21.15
C ASP A 102 8.15 7.02 -19.90
N PHE A 103 7.53 5.99 -19.32
CA PHE A 103 6.72 6.12 -18.11
C PHE A 103 6.77 4.86 -17.23
N CYS A 104 6.46 5.03 -15.94
CA CYS A 104 6.28 3.93 -15.00
C CYS A 104 5.27 4.27 -13.89
N ALA A 105 4.87 3.26 -13.12
CA ALA A 105 4.07 3.48 -11.90
C ALA A 105 4.93 4.06 -10.78
N ILE A 106 4.30 4.82 -9.88
CA ILE A 106 4.96 5.42 -8.71
C ILE A 106 5.64 4.39 -7.81
N GLY A 107 5.03 3.22 -7.60
CA GLY A 107 5.62 2.16 -6.79
C GLY A 107 6.94 1.65 -7.38
N GLN A 108 6.99 1.46 -8.71
CA GLN A 108 8.20 1.08 -9.43
C GLN A 108 9.27 2.18 -9.36
N PHE A 109 8.86 3.42 -9.58
CA PHE A 109 9.77 4.57 -9.48
C PHE A 109 10.43 4.66 -8.09
N ILE A 110 9.65 4.52 -7.02
CA ILE A 110 10.15 4.59 -5.64
C ILE A 110 11.11 3.44 -5.33
N CYS A 111 10.78 2.22 -5.72
CA CYS A 111 11.63 1.09 -5.40
C CYS A 111 12.94 1.07 -6.21
N GLU A 112 12.90 1.43 -7.49
CA GLU A 112 14.04 1.27 -8.38
C GLU A 112 14.87 2.56 -8.53
N TRP A 113 14.22 3.68 -8.87
CA TRP A 113 14.97 4.91 -9.11
C TRP A 113 15.63 5.44 -7.85
N PHE A 114 14.96 5.38 -6.71
CA PHE A 114 15.55 5.84 -5.44
C PHE A 114 16.77 5.02 -5.05
N TRP A 115 16.77 3.71 -5.31
CA TRP A 115 17.95 2.89 -5.10
C TRP A 115 19.06 3.23 -6.10
N ASN A 116 18.78 3.18 -7.40
CA ASN A 116 19.78 3.32 -8.45
C ASN A 116 20.40 4.72 -8.53
N ALA A 117 19.60 5.78 -8.29
CA ALA A 117 20.06 7.16 -8.40
C ALA A 117 20.49 7.78 -7.05
N LYS A 118 19.97 7.29 -5.92
CA LYS A 118 20.18 7.90 -4.60
C LYS A 118 20.70 6.92 -3.55
N GLY A 119 20.81 5.63 -3.84
CA GLY A 119 21.21 4.59 -2.87
C GLY A 119 20.22 4.43 -1.72
N MET A 120 18.96 4.82 -1.90
CA MET A 120 17.92 4.77 -0.88
C MET A 120 17.06 3.52 -1.01
N ASN A 121 16.90 2.79 0.07
CA ASN A 121 15.96 1.67 0.19
C ASN A 121 14.58 2.20 0.57
N CYS A 122 13.72 2.41 -0.43
CA CYS A 122 12.37 2.93 -0.24
C CYS A 122 11.33 1.87 -0.57
N LEU A 123 10.25 1.81 0.23
CA LEU A 123 9.08 0.96 -0.01
C LEU A 123 7.87 1.82 -0.30
N TYR A 124 7.00 1.31 -1.18
CA TYR A 124 5.78 2.05 -1.51
C TYR A 124 4.70 1.86 -0.46
N HIS A 125 4.37 0.62 -0.09
CA HIS A 125 3.29 0.31 0.87
C HIS A 125 3.67 -0.88 1.75
N VAL A 126 3.50 -0.72 3.05
CA VAL A 126 3.69 -1.79 4.04
C VAL A 126 2.53 -1.80 5.01
N ASP A 127 1.94 -2.96 5.20
CA ASP A 127 0.90 -3.24 6.18
C ASP A 127 1.46 -4.02 7.37
N MET A 128 1.16 -3.59 8.58
CA MET A 128 1.45 -4.34 9.79
C MET A 128 0.15 -4.80 10.44
N THR A 129 -0.01 -6.12 10.59
CA THR A 129 -1.17 -6.70 11.27
C THR A 129 -0.95 -6.70 12.77
N ILE A 130 -1.75 -5.90 13.50
CA ILE A 130 -1.58 -5.76 14.96
C ILE A 130 -2.52 -6.67 15.76
N THR A 131 -3.58 -7.19 15.14
CA THR A 131 -4.53 -8.13 15.75
C THR A 131 -5.17 -9.03 14.72
N THR A 132 -5.45 -10.27 15.10
CA THR A 132 -6.31 -11.18 14.32
C THR A 132 -7.73 -11.28 14.87
N ARG A 133 -8.08 -10.49 15.90
CA ARG A 133 -9.45 -10.34 16.42
C ARG A 133 -10.23 -9.36 15.58
N CYS A 134 -11.51 -9.64 15.36
CA CYS A 134 -12.41 -8.74 14.63
C CYS A 134 -13.82 -8.76 15.25
N THR A 135 -14.51 -7.65 15.14
CA THR A 135 -15.93 -7.53 15.51
C THR A 135 -16.87 -8.19 14.50
N PHE A 136 -16.38 -8.46 13.28
CA PHE A 136 -17.12 -9.09 12.20
C PHE A 136 -16.53 -10.45 11.83
N ARG A 137 -17.37 -11.30 11.21
CA ARG A 137 -16.99 -12.63 10.69
C ARG A 137 -17.30 -12.71 9.20
N CYS A 138 -16.74 -11.78 8.43
CA CYS A 138 -17.01 -11.68 7.00
C CYS A 138 -16.50 -12.91 6.25
N LYS A 139 -17.38 -13.62 5.55
CA LYS A 139 -17.10 -14.88 4.84
C LYS A 139 -15.92 -14.78 3.87
N ASN A 140 -15.84 -13.66 3.12
CA ASN A 140 -14.84 -13.45 2.09
C ASN A 140 -13.78 -12.41 2.53
N CYS A 141 -13.47 -12.38 3.84
CA CYS A 141 -12.41 -11.52 4.38
C CYS A 141 -11.07 -11.86 3.74
N ASN A 142 -10.41 -10.87 3.11
CA ASN A 142 -9.10 -11.07 2.48
C ASN A 142 -7.97 -11.35 3.48
N MET A 143 -8.16 -11.01 4.76
CA MET A 143 -7.26 -11.39 5.86
C MET A 143 -7.63 -12.73 6.49
N PHE A 144 -8.58 -13.46 5.94
CA PHE A 144 -9.03 -14.80 6.36
C PHE A 144 -9.37 -14.93 7.84
N ILE A 145 -9.71 -13.83 8.50
CA ILE A 145 -9.94 -13.73 9.96
C ILE A 145 -10.91 -14.80 10.50
N PRO A 146 -12.07 -15.08 9.85
CA PRO A 146 -12.99 -16.09 10.37
C PRO A 146 -12.44 -17.53 10.38
N TYR A 147 -11.34 -17.77 9.66
CA TYR A 147 -10.75 -19.09 9.47
C TYR A 147 -9.54 -19.35 10.38
N TYR A 148 -9.16 -18.37 11.21
CA TYR A 148 -8.12 -18.57 12.21
C TYR A 148 -8.60 -19.50 13.32
N LYS A 149 -7.74 -20.47 13.70
CA LYS A 149 -8.00 -21.35 14.84
C LYS A 149 -7.96 -20.58 16.17
N GLU A 150 -6.98 -19.69 16.28
CA GLU A 150 -6.79 -18.84 17.44
C GLU A 150 -6.60 -17.40 16.98
N GLN A 151 -7.36 -16.50 17.59
CA GLN A 151 -7.24 -15.06 17.35
C GLN A 151 -6.52 -14.42 18.53
N ARG A 152 -5.59 -13.51 18.25
CA ARG A 152 -4.82 -12.82 19.29
C ARG A 152 -4.52 -11.37 18.94
N ASP A 153 -4.18 -10.61 19.94
CA ASP A 153 -3.55 -9.31 19.80
C ASP A 153 -2.01 -9.48 19.82
N CYS A 154 -1.31 -8.69 19.03
CA CYS A 154 0.13 -8.52 19.20
C CYS A 154 0.39 -7.62 20.41
N THR A 155 1.41 -7.92 21.18
CA THR A 155 1.86 -7.06 22.30
C THR A 155 2.59 -5.83 21.77
N PHE A 156 2.69 -4.79 22.57
CA PHE A 156 3.48 -3.60 22.22
C PHE A 156 4.92 -3.96 21.85
N GLU A 157 5.58 -4.83 22.61
CA GLU A 157 6.97 -5.23 22.35
C GLU A 157 7.13 -5.99 21.02
N GLU A 158 6.17 -6.85 20.63
CA GLU A 158 6.16 -7.52 19.34
C GLU A 158 6.04 -6.49 18.21
N LEU A 159 5.11 -5.52 18.34
CA LEU A 159 4.88 -4.48 17.35
C LEU A 159 6.06 -3.53 17.23
N LYS A 160 6.61 -3.09 18.37
CA LYS A 160 7.81 -2.25 18.44
C LYS A 160 8.99 -2.92 17.75
N ASN A 161 9.26 -4.19 18.08
CA ASN A 161 10.35 -4.95 17.46
C ASN A 161 10.19 -5.04 15.93
N ASN A 162 8.98 -5.31 15.42
CA ASN A 162 8.73 -5.33 13.98
C ASN A 162 9.09 -4.00 13.32
N VAL A 163 8.64 -2.90 13.91
CA VAL A 163 8.86 -1.54 13.40
C VAL A 163 10.35 -1.21 13.41
N ASP A 164 11.06 -1.45 14.54
CA ASP A 164 12.48 -1.16 14.67
C ASP A 164 13.34 -1.96 13.69
N LEU A 165 13.02 -3.25 13.52
CA LEU A 165 13.70 -4.10 12.54
C LEU A 165 13.56 -3.61 11.10
N LEU A 166 12.36 -3.17 10.70
CA LEU A 166 12.17 -2.68 9.35
C LEU A 166 12.80 -1.29 9.15
N PHE A 167 12.47 -0.32 10.01
CA PHE A 167 12.91 1.06 9.84
C PHE A 167 14.41 1.28 10.06
N SER A 168 15.13 0.31 10.66
CA SER A 168 16.60 0.32 10.65
C SER A 168 17.21 -0.11 9.30
N ARG A 169 16.44 -0.71 8.40
CA ARG A 169 16.89 -1.27 7.11
C ARG A 169 16.37 -0.53 5.90
N VAL A 170 15.31 0.27 6.07
CA VAL A 170 14.73 1.09 5.00
C VAL A 170 14.80 2.57 5.34
N ASP A 171 14.94 3.41 4.30
CA ASP A 171 15.05 4.85 4.47
C ASP A 171 13.69 5.53 4.52
N TYR A 172 12.71 5.01 3.76
CA TYR A 172 11.40 5.61 3.65
C TYR A 172 10.33 4.60 3.23
N ILE A 173 9.13 4.76 3.81
CA ILE A 173 7.92 4.04 3.40
C ILE A 173 6.87 5.08 3.03
N VAL A 174 6.38 5.04 1.78
CA VAL A 174 5.40 6.03 1.31
C VAL A 174 4.06 5.87 2.04
N TYR A 175 3.62 4.64 2.23
CA TYR A 175 2.38 4.33 2.92
C TYR A 175 2.62 3.21 3.94
N PHE A 176 2.52 3.53 5.22
CA PHE A 176 2.62 2.57 6.30
C PHE A 176 1.30 2.49 7.04
N ALA A 177 0.68 1.32 7.09
CA ALA A 177 -0.62 1.13 7.70
C ALA A 177 -0.63 0.03 8.77
N LEU A 178 -1.29 0.32 9.89
CA LEU A 178 -1.66 -0.68 10.87
C LEU A 178 -3.03 -1.22 10.53
N LEU A 179 -3.15 -2.53 10.48
CA LEU A 179 -4.42 -3.21 10.19
C LEU A 179 -4.56 -4.51 10.99
N GLY A 180 -5.54 -5.31 10.66
CA GLY A 180 -5.74 -6.60 11.27
C GLY A 180 -7.11 -7.15 10.95
N GLY A 181 -7.76 -7.73 11.95
CA GLY A 181 -9.19 -7.90 11.98
C GLY A 181 -9.86 -6.55 12.21
N GLU A 182 -9.94 -6.12 13.47
CA GLU A 182 -10.33 -4.76 13.86
C GLU A 182 -9.24 -4.18 14.80
N PRO A 183 -8.35 -3.32 14.32
CA PRO A 183 -7.21 -2.81 15.10
C PRO A 183 -7.59 -2.14 16.43
N THR A 184 -8.76 -1.51 16.49
CA THR A 184 -9.26 -0.85 17.70
C THR A 184 -9.49 -1.82 18.87
N LEU A 185 -9.50 -3.14 18.63
CA LEU A 185 -9.55 -4.17 19.66
C LEU A 185 -8.21 -4.41 20.35
N ASN A 186 -7.10 -4.02 19.73
CA ASN A 186 -5.78 -4.23 20.31
C ASN A 186 -5.52 -3.19 21.41
N PRO A 187 -5.29 -3.60 22.67
CA PRO A 187 -5.03 -2.65 23.76
C PRO A 187 -3.72 -1.86 23.59
N ALA A 188 -2.76 -2.35 22.80
CA ALA A 188 -1.51 -1.65 22.51
C ALA A 188 -1.61 -0.66 21.32
N LEU A 189 -2.81 -0.43 20.75
CA LEU A 189 -2.98 0.44 19.59
C LEU A 189 -2.46 1.87 19.86
N GLY A 190 -2.82 2.47 20.98
CA GLY A 190 -2.36 3.82 21.34
C GLY A 190 -0.84 3.88 21.46
N ASP A 191 -0.26 2.98 22.23
CA ASP A 191 1.19 2.93 22.47
C ASP A 191 1.99 2.78 21.17
N ILE A 192 1.55 1.89 20.26
CA ILE A 192 2.29 1.67 19.00
C ILE A 192 2.11 2.84 18.02
N LEU A 193 0.94 3.46 17.96
CA LEU A 193 0.73 4.66 17.13
C LEU A 193 1.59 5.82 17.63
N GLU A 194 1.66 6.04 18.93
CA GLU A 194 2.50 7.06 19.53
C GLU A 194 3.98 6.77 19.28
N TYR A 195 4.43 5.53 19.51
CA TYR A 195 5.82 5.13 19.27
C TYR A 195 6.25 5.37 17.82
N ILE A 196 5.45 4.94 16.83
CA ILE A 196 5.76 5.14 15.42
C ILE A 196 5.74 6.64 15.08
N GLY A 197 4.75 7.36 15.60
CA GLY A 197 4.63 8.80 15.40
C GLY A 197 5.81 9.58 15.96
N GLU A 198 6.31 9.22 17.13
CA GLU A 198 7.44 9.87 17.76
C GLU A 198 8.79 9.52 17.13
N THR A 199 8.98 8.23 16.77
CA THR A 199 10.28 7.72 16.35
C THR A 199 10.48 7.73 14.84
N TYR A 200 9.44 7.44 14.06
CA TYR A 200 9.55 7.14 12.63
C TYR A 200 8.65 7.96 11.71
N ARG A 201 7.92 8.96 12.24
CA ARG A 201 7.00 9.77 11.42
C ARG A 201 7.65 10.36 10.16
N GLU A 202 8.89 10.84 10.30
CA GLU A 202 9.67 11.44 9.22
C GLU A 202 10.14 10.43 8.15
N LYS A 203 10.07 9.13 8.44
CA LYS A 203 10.33 8.05 7.49
C LYS A 203 9.06 7.54 6.81
N CYS A 204 7.89 8.11 7.11
CA CYS A 204 6.61 7.74 6.53
C CYS A 204 6.02 8.89 5.72
N GLY A 205 5.54 8.61 4.51
CA GLY A 205 4.72 9.56 3.75
C GLY A 205 3.34 9.70 4.38
N ARG A 206 2.62 8.59 4.46
CA ARG A 206 1.36 8.46 5.16
C ARG A 206 1.48 7.37 6.23
N LEU A 207 1.22 7.74 7.47
CA LEU A 207 0.96 6.79 8.54
C LEU A 207 -0.56 6.68 8.72
N ALA A 208 -1.09 5.46 8.70
CA ALA A 208 -2.53 5.23 8.79
C ALA A 208 -2.85 4.01 9.66
N TYR A 209 -4.11 3.89 10.09
CA TYR A 209 -4.65 2.62 10.48
C TYR A 209 -6.04 2.38 9.88
N VAL A 210 -6.37 1.10 9.65
CA VAL A 210 -7.52 0.68 8.85
C VAL A 210 -8.53 -0.03 9.74
N VAL A 211 -9.75 0.49 9.82
CA VAL A 211 -10.82 -0.02 10.69
C VAL A 211 -12.10 -0.33 9.91
N ASN A 212 -12.98 -1.13 10.49
CA ASN A 212 -14.31 -1.33 9.97
C ASN A 212 -15.33 -0.31 10.54
N GLY A 213 -14.91 0.54 11.49
CA GLY A 213 -15.73 1.60 12.07
C GLY A 213 -16.82 1.12 13.04
N SER A 214 -16.78 -0.14 13.48
CA SER A 214 -17.74 -0.68 14.46
C SER A 214 -17.39 -0.34 15.91
N ILE A 215 -16.16 0.10 16.16
CA ILE A 215 -15.65 0.57 17.45
C ILE A 215 -15.16 2.01 17.26
N ILE A 216 -15.50 2.87 18.21
CA ILE A 216 -15.01 4.24 18.27
C ILE A 216 -13.74 4.22 19.11
N PRO A 217 -12.58 4.66 18.60
CA PRO A 217 -11.37 4.83 19.39
C PRO A 217 -11.58 5.76 20.57
N SER A 218 -10.73 5.65 21.61
CA SER A 218 -10.75 6.59 22.72
C SER A 218 -10.30 7.99 22.28
N ASP A 219 -10.67 9.01 23.04
CA ASP A 219 -10.26 10.39 22.79
C ASP A 219 -8.72 10.54 22.83
N GLU A 220 -8.03 9.73 23.63
CA GLU A 220 -6.58 9.65 23.67
C GLU A 220 -5.98 9.21 22.33
N ILE A 221 -6.56 8.18 21.68
CA ILE A 221 -6.12 7.74 20.36
C ILE A 221 -6.33 8.86 19.33
N PHE A 222 -7.45 9.58 19.37
CA PHE A 222 -7.66 10.74 18.50
C PHE A 222 -6.64 11.86 18.73
N MET A 223 -6.25 12.13 19.98
CA MET A 223 -5.18 13.08 20.29
C MET A 223 -3.83 12.66 19.71
N ILE A 224 -3.47 11.38 19.84
CA ILE A 224 -2.25 10.80 19.23
C ILE A 224 -2.30 10.95 17.71
N MET A 225 -3.43 10.60 17.10
CA MET A 225 -3.61 10.72 15.64
C MET A 225 -3.44 12.17 15.17
N LYS A 226 -4.02 13.14 15.88
CA LYS A 226 -3.87 14.57 15.56
C LYS A 226 -2.44 15.03 15.72
N LYS A 227 -1.76 14.64 16.81
CA LYS A 227 -0.36 15.00 17.11
C LYS A 227 0.59 14.59 16.00
N TYR A 228 0.41 13.39 15.45
CA TYR A 228 1.34 12.80 14.49
C TYR A 228 0.81 12.72 13.05
N ASP A 229 -0.29 13.40 12.76
CA ASP A 229 -0.92 13.39 11.43
C ASP A 229 -1.18 11.95 10.92
N ILE A 230 -1.82 11.14 11.77
CA ILE A 230 -2.18 9.76 11.48
C ILE A 230 -3.55 9.71 10.81
N HIS A 231 -3.63 9.03 9.68
CA HIS A 231 -4.83 8.94 8.86
C HIS A 231 -5.69 7.74 9.25
N LEU A 232 -7.00 7.95 9.44
CA LEU A 232 -7.94 6.86 9.63
C LEU A 232 -8.59 6.44 8.31
N LEU A 233 -8.47 5.16 7.97
CA LEU A 233 -9.20 4.57 6.84
C LEU A 233 -10.34 3.71 7.36
N VAL A 234 -11.55 4.06 7.02
CA VAL A 234 -12.75 3.35 7.46
C VAL A 234 -13.36 2.59 6.30
N SER A 235 -13.45 1.28 6.44
CA SER A 235 -14.21 0.41 5.53
C SER A 235 -15.67 0.38 5.99
N ASP A 236 -16.53 1.07 5.26
CA ASP A 236 -17.95 1.18 5.58
C ASP A 236 -18.74 -0.02 5.05
N TYR A 237 -19.22 -0.87 5.94
CA TYR A 237 -20.08 -2.03 5.65
C TYR A 237 -21.51 -1.84 6.17
N SER A 238 -21.91 -0.61 6.50
CA SER A 238 -23.17 -0.32 7.19
C SER A 238 -24.42 -0.64 6.38
N LYS A 239 -24.32 -0.84 5.08
CA LYS A 239 -25.43 -1.30 4.25
C LYS A 239 -25.69 -2.81 4.37
N GLU A 240 -24.65 -3.58 4.69
CA GLU A 240 -24.73 -5.05 4.83
C GLU A 240 -24.81 -5.46 6.30
N ILE A 241 -24.26 -4.65 7.21
CA ILE A 241 -24.20 -4.92 8.65
C ILE A 241 -24.83 -3.75 9.39
N SER A 242 -25.75 -4.05 10.31
CA SER A 242 -26.48 -3.01 11.06
C SER A 242 -25.62 -2.36 12.15
N TYR A 243 -24.84 -1.31 11.79
CA TYR A 243 -24.04 -0.52 12.75
C TYR A 243 -23.89 0.96 12.36
N ILE A 244 -24.78 1.46 11.52
CA ILE A 244 -24.73 2.84 10.99
C ILE A 244 -24.66 3.91 12.08
N GLU A 245 -25.30 3.70 13.23
CA GLU A 245 -25.25 4.64 14.35
C GLU A 245 -23.85 4.79 14.93
N LYS A 246 -23.10 3.67 15.05
CA LYS A 246 -21.68 3.70 15.48
C LYS A 246 -20.81 4.42 14.48
N LEU A 247 -21.00 4.17 13.19
CA LEU A 247 -20.27 4.83 12.12
C LEU A 247 -20.54 6.34 12.10
N ASN A 248 -21.79 6.77 12.31
CA ASN A 248 -22.14 8.18 12.42
C ASN A 248 -21.52 8.83 13.67
N ALA A 249 -21.46 8.11 14.78
CA ALA A 249 -20.77 8.58 15.98
C ALA A 249 -19.25 8.70 15.76
N LEU A 250 -18.64 7.75 15.04
CA LEU A 250 -17.23 7.84 14.63
C LEU A 250 -16.99 9.08 13.75
N ARG A 251 -17.86 9.33 12.75
CA ARG A 251 -17.75 10.53 11.89
C ARG A 251 -17.72 11.82 12.69
N LYS A 252 -18.63 11.96 13.68
CA LYS A 252 -18.64 13.12 14.56
C LYS A 252 -17.34 13.30 15.34
N LYS A 253 -16.76 12.20 15.85
CA LYS A 253 -15.47 12.24 16.54
C LYS A 253 -14.33 12.64 15.61
N LEU A 254 -14.32 12.13 14.38
CA LEU A 254 -13.31 12.50 13.38
C LEU A 254 -13.36 13.99 13.04
N GLU A 255 -14.56 14.56 12.93
CA GLU A 255 -14.77 15.99 12.73
C GLU A 255 -14.38 16.81 13.98
N GLU A 256 -14.80 16.37 15.19
CA GLU A 256 -14.47 17.02 16.46
C GLU A 256 -12.97 17.16 16.69
N PHE A 257 -12.20 16.11 16.39
CA PHE A 257 -10.74 16.11 16.56
C PHE A 257 -9.97 16.57 15.31
N ASP A 258 -10.68 16.92 14.22
CA ASP A 258 -10.09 17.32 12.93
C ASP A 258 -9.06 16.27 12.45
N ILE A 259 -9.48 15.00 12.38
CA ILE A 259 -8.65 13.88 11.95
C ILE A 259 -8.75 13.67 10.45
N LEU A 260 -7.60 13.52 9.79
CA LEU A 260 -7.54 13.11 8.40
C LEU A 260 -8.13 11.69 8.26
N HIS A 261 -9.13 11.55 7.40
CA HIS A 261 -9.80 10.26 7.24
C HIS A 261 -10.37 10.07 5.83
N ASP A 262 -10.51 8.81 5.45
CA ASP A 262 -11.30 8.36 4.30
C ASP A 262 -12.31 7.31 4.77
N ILE A 263 -13.58 7.53 4.52
CA ILE A 263 -14.64 6.53 4.76
C ILE A 263 -15.05 5.98 3.40
N ARG A 264 -14.71 4.72 3.16
CA ARG A 264 -14.91 4.06 1.86
C ARG A 264 -16.03 3.04 1.97
N TYR A 265 -17.07 3.27 1.20
CA TYR A 265 -18.12 2.30 0.97
C TYR A 265 -17.81 1.51 -0.31
N SER A 266 -17.78 0.19 -0.20
CA SER A 266 -17.73 -0.73 -1.34
C SER A 266 -18.97 -1.60 -1.35
N GLN A 267 -19.50 -1.88 -2.54
CA GLN A 267 -20.64 -2.81 -2.68
C GLN A 267 -20.18 -4.24 -2.87
N ILE A 268 -19.04 -4.41 -3.50
CA ILE A 268 -18.48 -5.70 -3.88
C ILE A 268 -16.99 -5.76 -3.53
N TRP A 269 -16.53 -6.97 -3.21
CA TRP A 269 -15.11 -7.32 -3.12
C TRP A 269 -14.72 -8.28 -4.23
N ALA A 270 -13.47 -8.22 -4.68
CA ALA A 270 -12.88 -9.34 -5.39
C ALA A 270 -12.80 -10.53 -4.42
N ASP A 271 -13.33 -11.68 -4.81
CA ASP A 271 -13.23 -12.89 -4.00
C ASP A 271 -11.88 -13.55 -4.23
N PHE A 272 -11.07 -13.63 -3.18
CA PHE A 272 -9.78 -14.30 -3.24
C PHE A 272 -9.91 -15.85 -3.25
N GLY A 273 -11.12 -16.36 -3.02
CA GLY A 273 -11.43 -17.77 -3.05
C GLY A 273 -10.88 -18.59 -1.87
N PHE A 274 -9.79 -18.15 -1.27
CA PHE A 274 -9.11 -18.85 -0.18
C PHE A 274 -9.80 -18.62 1.18
N PRO A 275 -9.82 -19.60 2.11
CA PRO A 275 -9.35 -20.98 1.95
C PRO A 275 -10.40 -21.93 1.37
N THR A 276 -11.63 -21.49 1.10
CA THR A 276 -12.78 -22.35 0.80
C THR A 276 -12.86 -22.78 -0.67
N ALA A 277 -12.35 -21.96 -1.58
CA ALA A 277 -12.36 -22.21 -3.03
C ALA A 277 -11.07 -21.65 -3.68
N PRO A 278 -9.88 -22.16 -3.30
CA PRO A 278 -8.63 -21.67 -3.84
C PRO A 278 -8.57 -21.89 -5.35
N VAL A 279 -8.04 -20.92 -6.08
CA VAL A 279 -7.73 -21.10 -7.50
C VAL A 279 -6.54 -22.05 -7.67
N GLN A 280 -6.40 -22.57 -8.88
CA GLN A 280 -5.23 -23.37 -9.26
C GLN A 280 -4.66 -22.78 -10.54
N ARG A 281 -3.44 -22.24 -10.49
CA ARG A 281 -2.78 -21.67 -11.65
C ARG A 281 -1.60 -22.52 -12.11
N ASN A 282 -1.56 -22.82 -13.41
CA ASN A 282 -0.34 -23.28 -14.05
C ASN A 282 0.67 -22.11 -14.21
N ALA A 283 1.86 -22.38 -14.73
CA ALA A 283 2.92 -21.38 -14.86
C ALA A 283 2.53 -20.20 -15.75
N GLU A 284 1.81 -20.44 -16.84
CA GLU A 284 1.36 -19.40 -17.77
C GLU A 284 0.28 -18.50 -17.14
N GLN A 285 -0.72 -19.11 -16.51
CA GLN A 285 -1.77 -18.39 -15.76
C GLN A 285 -1.19 -17.60 -14.59
N LEU A 286 -0.15 -18.11 -13.92
CA LEU A 286 0.52 -17.37 -12.86
C LEU A 286 1.24 -16.13 -13.42
N GLN A 287 1.94 -16.25 -14.55
CA GLN A 287 2.59 -15.11 -15.18
C GLN A 287 1.58 -14.03 -15.60
N GLU A 288 0.43 -14.43 -16.15
CA GLU A 288 -0.63 -13.49 -16.50
C GLU A 288 -1.21 -12.81 -15.25
N HIS A 289 -1.48 -13.59 -14.20
CA HIS A 289 -1.92 -13.05 -12.92
C HIS A 289 -0.95 -12.00 -12.37
N LEU A 290 0.36 -12.27 -12.40
CA LEU A 290 1.39 -11.37 -11.89
C LEU A 290 1.57 -10.09 -12.72
N ARG A 291 1.03 -10.03 -13.94
CA ARG A 291 0.98 -8.78 -14.73
C ARG A 291 -0.12 -7.84 -14.27
N CYS A 292 -1.15 -8.35 -13.64
CA CYS A 292 -2.33 -7.57 -13.27
C CYS A 292 -2.62 -7.53 -11.76
N CYS A 293 -2.07 -8.46 -10.96
CA CYS A 293 -2.17 -8.45 -9.51
C CYS A 293 -0.88 -7.90 -8.89
N HIS A 294 -0.85 -6.60 -8.68
CA HIS A 294 0.23 -5.89 -7.98
C HIS A 294 -0.35 -5.19 -6.75
N PRO A 295 -0.66 -5.93 -5.67
CA PRO A 295 -1.34 -5.35 -4.52
C PRO A 295 -0.49 -4.28 -3.81
N GLU A 296 0.84 -4.35 -3.96
CA GLU A 296 1.81 -3.50 -3.25
C GLU A 296 1.57 -3.49 -1.71
N TRP A 297 0.86 -4.51 -1.20
CA TRP A 297 0.52 -4.66 0.22
C TRP A 297 1.53 -5.58 0.89
N ASN A 298 2.77 -5.11 0.99
CA ASN A 298 3.80 -5.87 1.68
C ASN A 298 3.45 -6.04 3.16
N GLY A 299 3.85 -7.14 3.77
CA GLY A 299 3.53 -7.44 5.15
C GLY A 299 4.72 -7.27 6.09
N LEU A 300 4.50 -6.67 7.25
CA LEU A 300 5.46 -6.62 8.34
C LEU A 300 4.88 -7.33 9.56
N ASN A 301 5.28 -8.59 9.81
CA ASN A 301 4.74 -9.39 10.90
C ASN A 301 5.77 -10.38 11.41
N ASP A 302 5.71 -10.73 12.69
CA ASP A 302 6.52 -11.80 13.31
C ASP A 302 8.05 -11.62 13.06
N GLY A 303 8.57 -10.39 13.03
CA GLY A 303 9.98 -10.10 12.75
C GLY A 303 10.40 -10.32 11.30
N LYS A 304 9.45 -10.44 10.38
CA LYS A 304 9.66 -10.75 8.97
C LYS A 304 8.99 -9.71 8.06
N PHE A 305 9.58 -9.55 6.89
CA PHE A 305 8.99 -8.82 5.79
C PHE A 305 8.48 -9.80 4.72
N TYR A 306 7.22 -9.65 4.33
CA TYR A 306 6.54 -10.53 3.38
C TYR A 306 6.24 -9.79 2.08
N TYR A 307 6.33 -10.50 0.96
CA TYR A 307 5.88 -9.98 -0.34
C TYR A 307 4.44 -9.44 -0.27
N CYS A 308 3.55 -10.17 0.36
CA CYS A 308 2.13 -9.80 0.48
C CYS A 308 1.62 -10.10 1.89
N ASN A 309 0.96 -9.14 2.53
CA ASN A 309 0.40 -9.30 3.87
C ASN A 309 -0.71 -10.38 3.91
N ILE A 310 -1.42 -10.57 2.80
CA ILE A 310 -2.45 -11.61 2.68
C ILE A 310 -1.82 -13.01 2.68
N SER A 311 -0.62 -13.18 2.12
CA SER A 311 0.09 -14.45 2.14
C SER A 311 0.51 -14.85 3.56
N TRP A 312 0.97 -13.88 4.37
CA TRP A 312 1.19 -14.09 5.80
C TRP A 312 -0.10 -14.54 6.50
N SER A 313 -1.22 -13.87 6.21
CA SER A 313 -2.50 -14.22 6.81
C SER A 313 -2.96 -15.64 6.43
N ALA A 314 -2.73 -16.09 5.21
CA ALA A 314 -3.02 -17.44 4.76
C ALA A 314 -2.21 -18.49 5.54
N GLU A 315 -0.91 -18.24 5.75
CA GLU A 315 -0.06 -19.12 6.58
C GLU A 315 -0.53 -19.12 8.03
N LYS A 316 -0.77 -17.95 8.61
CA LYS A 316 -1.17 -17.78 10.01
C LYS A 316 -2.53 -18.39 10.32
N SER A 317 -3.43 -18.43 9.35
CA SER A 317 -4.73 -19.14 9.46
C SER A 317 -4.57 -20.67 9.49
N GLY A 318 -3.38 -21.18 9.17
CA GLY A 318 -3.05 -22.61 9.15
C GLY A 318 -3.54 -23.35 7.90
N HIS A 319 -3.95 -22.63 6.85
CA HIS A 319 -4.48 -23.22 5.62
C HIS A 319 -3.47 -23.21 4.46
N PHE A 320 -2.34 -22.53 4.62
CA PHE A 320 -1.24 -22.48 3.64
C PHE A 320 0.10 -22.55 4.35
N LYS A 321 1.13 -22.96 3.63
CA LYS A 321 2.51 -22.93 4.09
C LYS A 321 3.33 -22.18 3.05
N LEU A 322 3.95 -21.09 3.46
CA LEU A 322 4.82 -20.28 2.63
C LEU A 322 6.16 -20.96 2.37
N ASP A 323 6.73 -20.71 1.20
CA ASP A 323 8.11 -21.05 0.89
C ASP A 323 9.07 -20.06 1.59
N LYS A 324 10.33 -20.44 1.76
CA LYS A 324 11.33 -19.59 2.44
C LYS A 324 11.63 -18.30 1.67
N GLU A 325 11.40 -18.32 0.37
CA GLU A 325 11.61 -17.20 -0.55
C GLU A 325 10.47 -16.18 -0.52
N ASP A 326 9.35 -16.50 0.13
CA ASP A 326 8.17 -15.61 0.21
C ASP A 326 8.32 -14.48 1.24
N TYR A 327 9.35 -14.57 2.09
CA TYR A 327 9.63 -13.58 3.15
C TYR A 327 11.11 -13.44 3.46
N ILE A 328 11.45 -12.34 4.10
CA ILE A 328 12.78 -12.10 4.67
C ILE A 328 12.68 -12.04 6.18
N ILE A 329 13.51 -12.81 6.91
CA ILE A 329 13.69 -12.67 8.35
C ILE A 329 14.55 -11.43 8.57
N LEU A 330 13.96 -10.38 9.15
CA LEU A 330 14.63 -9.08 9.24
C LEU A 330 15.88 -9.11 10.12
N GLN A 331 15.91 -9.93 11.17
CA GLN A 331 17.09 -10.10 12.02
C GLN A 331 18.31 -10.67 11.28
N ASP A 332 18.08 -11.42 10.19
CA ASP A 332 19.15 -12.03 9.39
C ASP A 332 19.76 -11.05 8.37
N VAL A 333 19.21 -9.82 8.27
CA VAL A 333 19.70 -8.77 7.40
C VAL A 333 20.54 -7.80 8.23
N ASP A 334 21.82 -7.62 7.90
CA ASP A 334 22.64 -6.58 8.53
C ASP A 334 22.13 -5.18 8.15
N ALA A 335 21.70 -4.41 9.12
CA ALA A 335 21.18 -3.05 8.90
C ALA A 335 22.25 -2.06 8.38
N ASN A 336 23.54 -2.38 8.51
CA ASN A 336 24.64 -1.57 8.00
C ASN A 336 25.05 -1.96 6.57
N ASP A 337 24.59 -3.10 6.08
CA ASP A 337 24.82 -3.54 4.70
C ASP A 337 23.66 -3.07 3.81
N ARG A 338 23.90 -2.03 3.03
CA ARG A 338 22.91 -1.40 2.16
C ARG A 338 22.39 -2.33 1.07
N GLU A 339 23.25 -3.18 0.51
CA GLU A 339 22.88 -4.17 -0.51
C GLU A 339 22.04 -5.30 0.12
N ALA A 340 22.41 -5.77 1.31
CA ALA A 340 21.59 -6.74 2.05
C ALA A 340 20.20 -6.17 2.37
N CYS A 341 20.12 -4.89 2.75
CA CYS A 341 18.84 -4.21 2.98
C CYS A 341 18.03 -4.05 1.69
N HIS A 342 18.69 -3.85 0.55
CA HIS A 342 17.99 -3.71 -0.74
C HIS A 342 17.19 -4.95 -1.13
N ARG A 343 17.58 -6.15 -0.68
CA ARG A 343 16.79 -7.37 -0.89
C ARG A 343 15.36 -7.29 -0.35
N ILE A 344 15.12 -6.44 0.65
CA ILE A 344 13.76 -6.16 1.17
C ILE A 344 12.94 -5.45 0.08
N VAL A 345 13.55 -4.48 -0.62
CA VAL A 345 12.92 -3.76 -1.72
C VAL A 345 12.69 -4.68 -2.92
N GLU A 346 13.67 -5.54 -3.25
CA GLU A 346 13.54 -6.55 -4.32
C GLU A 346 12.39 -7.52 -4.03
N LEU A 347 12.28 -8.03 -2.78
CA LEU A 347 11.15 -8.90 -2.40
C LEU A 347 9.82 -8.17 -2.54
N SER A 348 9.73 -6.89 -2.20
CA SER A 348 8.48 -6.13 -2.28
C SER A 348 7.86 -6.12 -3.68
N ARG A 349 8.64 -6.41 -4.70
CA ARG A 349 8.29 -6.40 -6.13
C ARG A 349 8.40 -7.76 -6.78
N GLY A 350 8.64 -8.79 -5.98
CA GLY A 350 8.77 -10.16 -6.43
C GLY A 350 7.41 -10.85 -6.63
N THR A 351 7.37 -12.08 -6.21
CA THR A 351 6.18 -12.93 -6.22
C THR A 351 6.21 -13.82 -4.98
N CYS A 352 5.10 -14.47 -4.66
CA CYS A 352 5.11 -15.51 -3.63
C CYS A 352 4.37 -16.76 -4.06
N SER A 353 4.67 -17.85 -3.36
CA SER A 353 4.07 -19.18 -3.62
C SER A 353 2.54 -19.14 -3.47
N PHE A 354 2.02 -18.29 -2.59
CA PHE A 354 0.58 -18.11 -2.37
C PHE A 354 -0.17 -17.58 -3.60
N CYS A 355 0.49 -16.87 -4.51
CA CYS A 355 -0.13 -16.37 -5.75
C CYS A 355 -0.67 -17.49 -6.64
N LYS A 356 -0.17 -18.72 -6.49
CA LYS A 356 -0.66 -19.90 -7.22
C LYS A 356 -2.10 -20.30 -6.86
N VAL A 357 -2.55 -19.93 -5.65
CA VAL A 357 -3.84 -20.37 -5.09
C VAL A 357 -4.76 -19.21 -4.70
N CYS A 358 -4.27 -17.98 -4.71
CA CYS A 358 -5.00 -16.76 -4.37
C CYS A 358 -5.71 -16.19 -5.60
N GLY A 359 -7.01 -15.87 -5.51
CA GLY A 359 -7.73 -15.15 -6.57
C GLY A 359 -7.12 -13.78 -6.89
N GLY A 360 -6.61 -13.10 -5.86
CA GLY A 360 -5.96 -11.80 -5.99
C GLY A 360 -6.92 -10.64 -6.26
N CYS A 361 -6.34 -9.46 -6.43
CA CYS A 361 -7.07 -8.22 -6.73
C CYS A 361 -6.84 -7.69 -8.16
N GLY A 362 -6.18 -8.48 -9.00
CA GLY A 362 -5.91 -8.11 -10.39
C GLY A 362 -7.14 -8.15 -11.29
N SER A 363 -7.02 -7.61 -12.49
CA SER A 363 -8.09 -7.60 -13.49
C SER A 363 -8.43 -8.98 -14.05
N ASP A 364 -7.58 -9.98 -13.80
CA ASP A 364 -7.83 -11.39 -14.12
C ASP A 364 -8.83 -12.05 -13.16
N ASN A 365 -9.06 -11.48 -11.97
CA ASN A 365 -10.08 -11.95 -11.04
C ASN A 365 -11.43 -11.27 -11.33
N THR A 366 -12.30 -12.01 -11.97
CA THR A 366 -13.68 -11.58 -12.27
C THR A 366 -14.72 -12.06 -11.24
N ASN A 367 -14.29 -12.76 -10.20
CA ASN A 367 -15.17 -13.23 -9.14
C ASN A 367 -15.39 -12.12 -8.10
N TYR A 368 -16.60 -11.60 -8.05
CA TYR A 368 -16.97 -10.56 -7.10
C TYR A 368 -18.06 -11.07 -6.15
N VAL A 369 -17.96 -10.64 -4.90
CA VAL A 369 -18.88 -11.01 -3.82
C VAL A 369 -19.38 -9.77 -3.09
N PRO A 370 -20.58 -9.80 -2.49
CA PRO A 370 -21.03 -8.72 -1.63
C PRO A 370 -20.08 -8.53 -0.43
N VAL A 371 -19.80 -7.27 -0.08
CA VAL A 371 -18.95 -6.95 1.07
C VAL A 371 -19.62 -7.34 2.38
N GLY A 372 -18.85 -7.65 3.40
CA GLY A 372 -19.33 -7.75 4.77
C GLY A 372 -20.30 -8.91 5.07
N ARG A 373 -20.55 -9.82 4.11
CA ARG A 373 -21.44 -10.96 4.35
C ARG A 373 -20.90 -11.82 5.48
N GLN A 374 -21.67 -11.93 6.56
CA GLN A 374 -21.27 -12.69 7.75
C GLN A 374 -21.38 -14.21 7.53
N LEU A 375 -20.50 -14.98 8.23
CA LEU A 375 -20.57 -16.43 8.34
C LEU A 375 -21.71 -16.82 9.27
#